data_9837ab73fd14f8d6d64f7bdab156b135
#
_entry.id   9837ab73fd14f8d6d64f7bdab156b135
#
_cell.length_a   1.000
_cell.length_b   1.000
_cell.length_c   1.000
_cell.angle_alpha   90.00
_cell.angle_beta   90.00
_cell.angle_gamma   90.00
#
_symmetry.space_group_name_H-M   'P 1'
#
loop_
_entity.id
_entity.type
_entity.pdbx_description
1 polymer ?
#
loop_
_entity_poly.entity_id
_entity_poly.type
_entity_poly.pdbx_seq_one_letter_code
_entity_poly.pdbx_strand_id
1 'polypeptide(L)'
;MAVKTYRPNSAILADLVVVTDPETGELIRKDTGEVISDNMLSQEKEWRSFDTVEHENRARTGAPTSLAFHDMGLSTVIGKEATDASGNVIDTGTRVRMSRLRTWDNRSQVQSSGERSLRKAFSILSRLKDRLGLPNHITEKAAYTYRKAQERGLVRGDTIDSVLTASIYVAIRQSGVPRTLDEISEISNVKLKHAARSYRRVVTQLNIKAPIIDPSKYIMKVANKLGFDEKIKRKALELMEPAQKKDILVGKDPVSMAASILYLANVAEGHHMTQAEIAKAAGTTEVTVRNRSKELRQKLGLD
;
A
#
# COMPACT_ATOMS: atom_id res chain seq x y z
N MET A 1 12.34 -5.69 -49.31
CA MET A 1 10.96 -6.11 -48.99
C MET A 1 10.57 -5.48 -47.68
N ALA A 2 9.62 -4.54 -47.70
CA ALA A 2 9.19 -3.83 -46.50
C ALA A 2 8.15 -4.69 -45.73
N VAL A 3 8.47 -5.05 -44.53
CA VAL A 3 7.55 -5.75 -43.61
C VAL A 3 6.49 -4.73 -43.18
N LYS A 4 5.28 -4.86 -43.72
CA LYS A 4 4.11 -4.10 -43.24
C LYS A 4 3.78 -4.59 -41.82
N THR A 5 4.15 -3.84 -40.82
CA THR A 5 3.63 -4.03 -39.46
C THR A 5 2.14 -3.63 -39.45
N TYR A 6 1.27 -4.62 -39.43
CA TYR A 6 -0.17 -4.42 -39.24
C TYR A 6 -0.41 -4.06 -37.77
N ARG A 7 -0.84 -2.83 -37.50
CA ARG A 7 -1.38 -2.43 -36.19
C ARG A 7 -2.88 -2.69 -36.23
N PRO A 8 -3.42 -3.66 -35.50
CA PRO A 8 -4.86 -3.85 -35.43
C PRO A 8 -5.49 -2.66 -34.70
N ASN A 9 -6.53 -2.12 -35.30
CA ASN A 9 -7.32 -1.02 -34.77
C ASN A 9 -8.01 -1.48 -33.46
N SER A 10 -7.71 -0.87 -32.34
CA SER A 10 -8.22 -1.23 -31.01
C SER A 10 -9.74 -1.21 -30.86
N ALA A 11 -10.45 -0.60 -31.79
CA ALA A 11 -11.91 -0.51 -31.81
C ALA A 11 -12.61 -1.79 -32.31
N ILE A 12 -11.92 -2.68 -33.06
CA ILE A 12 -12.52 -3.88 -33.65
C ILE A 12 -12.42 -5.10 -32.70
N LEU A 13 -11.55 -5.03 -31.69
CA LEU A 13 -11.31 -6.15 -30.75
C LEU A 13 -12.32 -6.22 -29.59
N ALA A 14 -13.17 -5.23 -29.40
CA ALA A 14 -14.05 -5.15 -28.24
C ALA A 14 -15.19 -6.20 -28.22
N ASP A 15 -15.57 -6.76 -29.37
CA ASP A 15 -16.68 -7.75 -29.48
C ASP A 15 -16.22 -9.16 -29.90
N LEU A 16 -14.91 -9.40 -30.06
CA LEU A 16 -14.37 -10.67 -30.50
C LEU A 16 -13.93 -11.52 -29.32
N VAL A 17 -14.54 -12.68 -29.16
CA VAL A 17 -14.07 -13.69 -28.20
C VAL A 17 -12.77 -14.31 -28.72
N VAL A 18 -11.65 -13.88 -28.18
CA VAL A 18 -10.31 -14.31 -28.57
C VAL A 18 -9.74 -15.21 -27.48
N VAL A 19 -9.10 -16.31 -27.86
CA VAL A 19 -8.39 -17.24 -26.99
C VAL A 19 -6.92 -17.20 -27.32
N THR A 20 -6.09 -17.12 -26.28
CA THR A 20 -4.64 -17.21 -26.44
C THR A 20 -4.21 -18.66 -26.21
N ASP A 21 -3.49 -19.24 -27.16
CA ASP A 21 -2.87 -20.55 -26.97
C ASP A 21 -1.61 -20.39 -26.13
N PRO A 22 -1.50 -21.05 -24.97
CA PRO A 22 -0.33 -20.93 -24.11
C PRO A 22 0.92 -21.62 -24.64
N GLU A 23 0.81 -22.57 -25.59
CA GLU A 23 1.96 -23.31 -26.14
C GLU A 23 2.60 -22.59 -27.33
N THR A 24 1.79 -22.04 -28.22
CA THR A 24 2.29 -21.38 -29.45
C THR A 24 2.36 -19.85 -29.30
N GLY A 25 1.65 -19.27 -28.31
CA GLY A 25 1.53 -17.81 -28.14
C GLY A 25 0.70 -17.15 -29.24
N GLU A 26 -0.17 -17.90 -29.90
CA GLU A 26 -1.07 -17.40 -30.93
C GLU A 26 -2.36 -16.85 -30.35
N LEU A 27 -2.85 -15.77 -30.95
CA LEU A 27 -4.17 -15.20 -30.67
C LEU A 27 -5.16 -15.74 -31.68
N ILE A 28 -6.04 -16.65 -31.26
CA ILE A 28 -6.99 -17.37 -32.11
C ILE A 28 -8.40 -16.86 -31.86
N ARG A 29 -9.13 -16.60 -32.93
CA ARG A 29 -10.54 -16.25 -32.88
C ARG A 29 -11.36 -17.50 -32.57
N LYS A 30 -12.14 -17.49 -31.46
CA LYS A 30 -12.89 -18.66 -31.01
C LYS A 30 -13.97 -19.12 -31.97
N ASP A 31 -14.55 -18.18 -32.75
CA ASP A 31 -15.67 -18.48 -33.65
C ASP A 31 -15.22 -19.12 -34.96
N THR A 32 -14.12 -18.66 -35.53
CA THR A 32 -13.67 -19.04 -36.88
C THR A 32 -12.39 -19.89 -36.87
N GLY A 33 -11.68 -19.96 -35.76
CA GLY A 33 -10.34 -20.60 -35.69
C GLY A 33 -9.25 -19.83 -36.41
N GLU A 34 -9.50 -18.58 -36.80
CA GLU A 34 -8.54 -17.74 -37.53
C GLU A 34 -7.49 -17.20 -36.57
N VAL A 35 -6.21 -17.35 -36.90
CA VAL A 35 -5.09 -16.77 -36.14
C VAL A 35 -4.99 -15.28 -36.46
N ILE A 36 -5.25 -14.44 -35.44
CA ILE A 36 -5.22 -12.98 -35.58
C ILE A 36 -3.80 -12.45 -35.46
N SER A 37 -2.99 -13.03 -34.58
CA SER A 37 -1.63 -12.61 -34.35
C SER A 37 -0.77 -13.81 -33.94
N ASP A 38 0.38 -13.95 -34.62
CA ASP A 38 1.42 -14.92 -34.27
C ASP A 38 2.43 -14.27 -33.32
N ASN A 39 3.08 -15.05 -32.50
CA ASN A 39 4.20 -14.60 -31.67
C ASN A 39 3.87 -13.49 -30.69
N MET A 40 2.83 -13.65 -29.85
CA MET A 40 2.63 -12.74 -28.74
C MET A 40 3.81 -12.83 -27.77
N LEU A 41 4.34 -11.65 -27.41
CA LEU A 41 5.37 -11.56 -26.36
C LEU A 41 4.76 -12.04 -25.03
N SER A 42 5.28 -13.13 -24.50
CA SER A 42 4.94 -13.57 -23.15
C SER A 42 5.44 -12.53 -22.14
N GLN A 43 4.54 -12.06 -21.27
CA GLN A 43 4.88 -11.19 -20.16
C GLN A 43 5.17 -11.99 -18.89
N GLU A 44 5.11 -13.30 -18.95
CA GLU A 44 5.40 -14.16 -17.82
C GLU A 44 6.89 -14.19 -17.51
N LYS A 45 7.21 -14.54 -16.27
CA LYS A 45 8.59 -14.66 -15.83
C LYS A 45 9.23 -15.88 -16.50
N GLU A 46 10.29 -15.68 -17.27
CA GLU A 46 11.03 -16.74 -17.94
C GLU A 46 11.63 -17.79 -16.98
N TRP A 47 11.89 -17.39 -15.74
CA TRP A 47 12.55 -18.22 -14.75
C TRP A 47 11.78 -18.25 -13.43
N ARG A 48 11.64 -19.44 -12.87
CA ARG A 48 11.20 -19.62 -11.50
C ARG A 48 12.39 -19.39 -10.57
N SER A 49 12.35 -18.35 -9.78
CA SER A 49 13.32 -18.06 -8.72
C SER A 49 12.63 -18.08 -7.36
N PHE A 50 13.27 -18.69 -6.39
CA PHE A 50 12.75 -18.77 -5.01
C PHE A 50 13.35 -17.66 -4.13
N ASP A 51 14.52 -17.13 -4.54
CA ASP A 51 15.24 -16.06 -3.85
C ASP A 51 15.28 -14.78 -4.71
N THR A 52 15.22 -13.62 -4.03
CA THR A 52 15.32 -12.30 -4.67
C THR A 52 16.66 -12.07 -5.35
N VAL A 53 17.76 -12.56 -4.74
CA VAL A 53 19.11 -12.44 -5.31
C VAL A 53 19.26 -13.29 -6.58
N GLU A 54 18.70 -14.50 -6.57
CA GLU A 54 18.69 -15.36 -7.76
C GLU A 54 17.84 -14.74 -8.88
N HIS A 55 16.72 -14.11 -8.53
CA HIS A 55 15.87 -13.41 -9.50
C HIS A 55 16.60 -12.23 -10.14
N GLU A 56 17.30 -11.41 -9.36
CA GLU A 56 18.08 -10.27 -9.88
C GLU A 56 19.23 -10.72 -10.78
N ASN A 57 19.94 -11.79 -10.42
CA ASN A 57 21.06 -12.32 -11.20
C ASN A 57 20.64 -12.98 -12.52
N ARG A 58 19.44 -13.56 -12.60
CA ARG A 58 18.92 -14.25 -13.80
C ARG A 58 17.97 -13.42 -14.63
N ALA A 59 17.49 -12.28 -14.12
CA ALA A 59 16.57 -11.42 -14.84
C ALA A 59 17.25 -10.77 -16.05
N ARG A 60 16.77 -11.08 -17.26
CA ARG A 60 17.21 -10.41 -18.50
C ARG A 60 16.57 -9.03 -18.65
N THR A 61 15.43 -8.83 -18.04
CA THR A 61 14.70 -7.57 -18.04
C THR A 61 15.02 -6.77 -16.78
N GLY A 62 15.09 -5.46 -16.90
CA GLY A 62 15.24 -4.57 -15.76
C GLY A 62 14.06 -4.68 -14.77
N ALA A 63 14.20 -4.04 -13.63
CA ALA A 63 13.12 -3.97 -12.65
C ALA A 63 11.83 -3.42 -13.28
N PRO A 64 10.63 -3.91 -12.86
CA PRO A 64 9.37 -3.42 -13.40
C PRO A 64 9.21 -1.94 -13.08
N THR A 65 8.60 -1.21 -14.02
CA THR A 65 8.30 0.21 -13.82
C THR A 65 7.38 0.38 -12.61
N SER A 66 7.74 1.26 -11.68
CA SER A 66 6.93 1.54 -10.48
C SER A 66 6.87 3.03 -10.21
N LEU A 67 5.68 3.50 -9.85
CA LEU A 67 5.47 4.89 -9.41
C LEU A 67 6.18 5.24 -8.09
N ALA A 68 6.59 4.22 -7.34
CA ALA A 68 7.32 4.39 -6.07
C ALA A 68 8.79 4.81 -6.25
N PHE A 69 9.34 4.75 -7.48
CA PHE A 69 10.64 5.31 -7.81
C PHE A 69 10.49 6.73 -8.37
N HIS A 70 11.45 7.60 -8.11
CA HIS A 70 11.41 9.00 -8.58
C HIS A 70 11.41 9.11 -10.12
N ASP A 71 12.13 8.22 -10.78
CA ASP A 71 12.30 8.06 -12.22
C ASP A 71 11.43 6.95 -12.83
N MET A 72 10.49 6.40 -12.06
CA MET A 72 9.67 5.25 -12.42
C MET A 72 10.46 3.95 -12.69
N GLY A 73 11.72 3.89 -12.26
CA GLY A 73 12.61 2.74 -12.51
C GLY A 73 13.24 2.72 -13.91
N LEU A 74 13.24 3.86 -14.61
CA LEU A 74 13.79 3.97 -15.96
C LEU A 74 15.31 4.18 -16.00
N SER A 75 15.91 4.71 -14.91
CA SER A 75 17.35 4.91 -14.85
C SER A 75 18.09 3.64 -14.43
N THR A 76 19.24 3.44 -15.01
CA THR A 76 20.16 2.38 -14.61
C THR A 76 20.97 2.82 -13.38
N VAL A 77 21.37 1.86 -12.55
CA VAL A 77 22.18 2.10 -11.36
C VAL A 77 23.53 1.43 -11.51
N ILE A 78 24.62 2.18 -11.30
CA ILE A 78 25.96 1.61 -11.25
C ILE A 78 26.12 0.84 -9.94
N GLY A 79 26.33 -0.47 -10.01
CA GLY A 79 26.48 -1.36 -8.86
C GLY A 79 27.52 -0.85 -7.84
N LYS A 80 27.29 -1.13 -6.56
CA LYS A 80 28.21 -0.71 -5.47
C LYS A 80 29.30 -1.76 -5.18
N GLU A 81 29.15 -2.93 -5.71
CA GLU A 81 30.03 -4.04 -5.45
C GLU A 81 31.43 -3.77 -5.99
N ALA A 82 32.44 -4.30 -5.32
CA ALA A 82 33.84 -4.19 -5.69
C ALA A 82 34.31 -5.40 -6.50
N THR A 83 33.36 -6.15 -7.07
CA THR A 83 33.56 -7.36 -7.86
C THR A 83 33.07 -7.17 -9.28
N ASP A 84 33.73 -7.84 -10.23
CA ASP A 84 33.33 -7.95 -11.63
C ASP A 84 32.16 -8.93 -11.79
N ALA A 85 31.51 -8.95 -12.96
CA ALA A 85 30.46 -9.91 -13.31
C ALA A 85 30.90 -11.39 -13.15
N SER A 86 32.21 -11.66 -13.26
CA SER A 86 32.81 -12.97 -13.03
C SER A 86 33.16 -13.26 -11.57
N GLY A 87 32.83 -12.38 -10.63
CA GLY A 87 33.12 -12.52 -9.20
C GLY A 87 34.56 -12.12 -8.79
N ASN A 88 35.41 -11.64 -9.70
CA ASN A 88 36.77 -11.21 -9.40
C ASN A 88 36.79 -9.83 -8.73
N VAL A 89 37.71 -9.63 -7.78
CA VAL A 89 37.87 -8.34 -7.11
C VAL A 89 38.44 -7.31 -8.09
N ILE A 90 37.76 -6.17 -8.21
CA ILE A 90 38.17 -5.05 -9.07
C ILE A 90 39.40 -4.34 -8.48
N ASP A 91 40.36 -4.01 -9.35
CA ASP A 91 41.55 -3.23 -8.98
C ASP A 91 41.19 -1.89 -8.32
N THR A 92 42.06 -1.42 -7.41
CA THR A 92 41.88 -0.19 -6.64
C THR A 92 41.72 1.05 -7.53
N GLY A 93 42.47 1.14 -8.64
CA GLY A 93 42.34 2.23 -9.60
C GLY A 93 40.98 2.28 -10.27
N THR A 94 40.47 1.13 -10.70
CA THR A 94 39.13 0.99 -11.29
C THR A 94 38.03 1.27 -10.28
N ARG A 95 38.19 0.83 -9.01
CA ARG A 95 37.25 1.13 -7.90
C ARG A 95 37.10 2.63 -7.66
N VAL A 96 38.21 3.39 -7.67
CA VAL A 96 38.17 4.84 -7.53
C VAL A 96 37.46 5.50 -8.72
N ARG A 97 37.73 5.05 -9.95
CA ARG A 97 37.02 5.53 -11.16
C ARG A 97 35.53 5.27 -11.08
N MET A 98 35.10 4.05 -10.69
CA MET A 98 33.69 3.69 -10.51
C MET A 98 33.01 4.53 -9.42
N SER A 99 33.69 4.80 -8.32
CA SER A 99 33.17 5.70 -7.27
C SER A 99 32.93 7.13 -7.82
N ARG A 100 33.85 7.63 -8.64
CA ARG A 100 33.73 8.93 -9.31
C ARG A 100 32.56 8.94 -10.31
N LEU A 101 32.41 7.89 -11.11
CA LEU A 101 31.30 7.75 -12.04
C LEU A 101 29.94 7.71 -11.32
N ARG A 102 29.81 6.96 -10.22
CA ARG A 102 28.59 6.96 -9.38
C ARG A 102 28.25 8.35 -8.87
N THR A 103 29.24 9.13 -8.48
CA THR A 103 29.01 10.49 -7.99
C THR A 103 28.46 11.38 -9.11
N TRP A 104 29.00 11.27 -10.31
CA TRP A 104 28.51 12.02 -11.47
C TRP A 104 27.14 11.54 -11.95
N ASP A 105 26.93 10.22 -11.99
CA ASP A 105 25.64 9.64 -12.30
C ASP A 105 24.55 10.13 -11.35
N ASN A 106 24.78 10.05 -10.03
CA ASN A 106 23.86 10.59 -9.03
C ASN A 106 23.57 12.10 -9.19
N ARG A 107 24.51 12.88 -9.68
CA ARG A 107 24.33 14.31 -9.92
C ARG A 107 23.55 14.58 -11.21
N SER A 108 23.77 13.77 -12.25
CA SER A 108 23.10 13.92 -13.55
C SER A 108 21.64 13.45 -13.54
N GLN A 109 21.31 12.43 -12.73
CA GLN A 109 19.97 11.87 -12.64
C GLN A 109 18.90 12.85 -12.12
N VAL A 110 19.30 13.90 -11.37
CA VAL A 110 18.34 14.82 -10.73
C VAL A 110 18.69 16.25 -11.06
N GLN A 111 17.98 16.84 -12.00
CA GLN A 111 18.24 18.20 -12.47
C GLN A 111 17.43 19.25 -11.72
N SER A 112 16.15 19.00 -11.44
CA SER A 112 15.23 19.96 -10.83
C SER A 112 15.16 19.84 -9.30
N SER A 113 14.76 20.92 -8.63
CA SER A 113 14.50 20.91 -7.18
C SER A 113 13.31 20.03 -6.82
N GLY A 114 12.31 19.93 -7.72
CA GLY A 114 11.14 19.07 -7.58
C GLY A 114 11.51 17.59 -7.58
N GLU A 115 12.36 17.15 -8.50
CA GLU A 115 12.85 15.77 -8.57
C GLU A 115 13.70 15.41 -7.35
N ARG A 116 14.53 16.32 -6.85
CA ARG A 116 15.28 16.12 -5.59
C ARG A 116 14.34 15.87 -4.40
N SER A 117 13.28 16.66 -4.30
CA SER A 117 12.25 16.47 -3.28
C SER A 117 11.53 15.14 -3.43
N LEU A 118 11.22 14.74 -4.67
CA LEU A 118 10.58 13.46 -5.01
C LEU A 118 11.47 12.27 -4.63
N ARG A 119 12.75 12.32 -4.98
CA ARG A 119 13.74 11.29 -4.62
C ARG A 119 13.84 11.11 -3.10
N LYS A 120 13.89 12.22 -2.36
CA LYS A 120 13.89 12.20 -0.90
C LYS A 120 12.60 11.60 -0.35
N ALA A 121 11.44 12.02 -0.86
CA ALA A 121 10.15 11.50 -0.44
C ALA A 121 10.04 9.99 -0.67
N PHE A 122 10.45 9.48 -1.82
CA PHE A 122 10.34 8.06 -2.12
C PHE A 122 11.37 7.19 -1.38
N SER A 123 12.52 7.73 -1.05
CA SER A 123 13.44 7.08 -0.10
C SER A 123 12.81 6.90 1.28
N ILE A 124 12.05 7.90 1.75
CA ILE A 124 11.30 7.82 3.00
C ILE A 124 10.13 6.85 2.86
N LEU A 125 9.42 6.87 1.72
CA LEU A 125 8.32 5.95 1.41
C LEU A 125 8.76 4.49 1.48
N SER A 126 9.91 4.15 0.91
CA SER A 126 10.47 2.79 0.97
C SER A 126 10.71 2.34 2.41
N ARG A 127 11.34 3.19 3.24
CA ARG A 127 11.54 2.89 4.67
C ARG A 127 10.23 2.71 5.43
N LEU A 128 9.22 3.53 5.13
CA LEU A 128 7.91 3.43 5.78
C LEU A 128 7.14 2.19 5.29
N LYS A 129 7.28 1.81 4.02
CA LYS A 129 6.75 0.56 3.47
C LYS A 129 7.22 -0.63 4.30
N ASP A 130 8.53 -0.75 4.54
CA ASP A 130 9.12 -1.86 5.27
C ASP A 130 8.68 -1.87 6.75
N ARG A 131 8.68 -0.71 7.41
CA ARG A 131 8.24 -0.58 8.81
C ARG A 131 6.75 -0.86 9.03
N LEU A 132 5.92 -0.46 8.08
CA LEU A 132 4.47 -0.65 8.13
C LEU A 132 4.03 -1.99 7.54
N GLY A 133 4.91 -2.74 6.87
CA GLY A 133 4.58 -3.96 6.15
C GLY A 133 3.55 -3.73 5.03
N LEU A 134 3.70 -2.64 4.26
CA LEU A 134 2.73 -2.28 3.23
C LEU A 134 2.96 -3.08 1.95
N PRO A 135 1.91 -3.64 1.35
CA PRO A 135 2.01 -4.28 0.04
C PRO A 135 2.27 -3.26 -1.06
N ASN A 136 2.84 -3.72 -2.18
CA ASN A 136 3.26 -2.86 -3.29
C ASN A 136 2.13 -1.99 -3.84
N HIS A 137 0.92 -2.53 -3.99
CA HIS A 137 -0.21 -1.77 -4.54
C HIS A 137 -0.61 -0.54 -3.69
N ILE A 138 -0.48 -0.63 -2.34
CA ILE A 138 -0.73 0.52 -1.44
C ILE A 138 0.40 1.54 -1.58
N THR A 139 1.65 1.06 -1.69
CA THR A 139 2.81 1.92 -1.88
C THR A 139 2.73 2.71 -3.19
N GLU A 140 2.30 2.08 -4.27
CA GLU A 140 2.09 2.74 -5.56
C GLU A 140 0.96 3.77 -5.54
N LYS A 141 -0.17 3.45 -4.89
CA LYS A 141 -1.25 4.42 -4.68
C LYS A 141 -0.79 5.62 -3.84
N ALA A 142 0.03 5.37 -2.81
CA ALA A 142 0.60 6.45 -2.00
C ALA A 142 1.56 7.32 -2.81
N ALA A 143 2.43 6.71 -3.62
CA ALA A 143 3.33 7.42 -4.53
C ALA A 143 2.57 8.25 -5.57
N TYR A 144 1.54 7.70 -6.17
CA TYR A 144 0.66 8.42 -7.10
C TYR A 144 0.00 9.63 -6.45
N THR A 145 -0.57 9.45 -5.24
CA THR A 145 -1.19 10.54 -4.49
C THR A 145 -0.18 11.63 -4.14
N TYR A 146 1.05 11.25 -3.74
CA TYR A 146 2.12 12.20 -3.45
C TYR A 146 2.56 12.98 -4.69
N ARG A 147 2.73 12.31 -5.85
CA ARG A 147 3.07 12.99 -7.12
C ARG A 147 2.03 14.05 -7.48
N LYS A 148 0.75 13.70 -7.41
CA LYS A 148 -0.35 14.65 -7.65
C LYS A 148 -0.35 15.80 -6.64
N ALA A 149 -0.05 15.53 -5.37
CA ALA A 149 0.06 16.58 -4.36
C ALA A 149 1.22 17.52 -4.65
N GLN A 150 2.34 17.01 -5.13
CA GLN A 150 3.50 17.80 -5.52
C GLN A 150 3.24 18.65 -6.77
N GLU A 151 2.59 18.10 -7.81
CA GLU A 151 2.20 18.83 -9.02
C GLU A 151 1.30 20.02 -8.69
N ARG A 152 0.37 19.87 -7.73
CA ARG A 152 -0.47 20.96 -7.23
C ARG A 152 0.19 21.87 -6.20
N GLY A 153 1.48 21.67 -5.95
CA GLY A 153 2.24 22.52 -5.02
C GLY A 153 1.87 22.38 -3.54
N LEU A 154 1.15 21.30 -3.16
CA LEU A 154 0.69 21.08 -1.77
C LEU A 154 1.84 20.79 -0.79
N VAL A 155 3.01 20.43 -1.30
CA VAL A 155 4.21 20.20 -0.49
C VAL A 155 4.78 21.54 0.00
N ARG A 156 4.48 22.66 -0.68
CA ARG A 156 4.93 23.99 -0.24
C ARG A 156 4.12 24.41 1.00
N GLY A 157 4.83 24.73 2.08
CA GLY A 157 4.24 25.12 3.37
C GLY A 157 3.97 23.97 4.34
N ASP A 158 4.20 22.72 3.92
CA ASP A 158 4.21 21.53 4.78
C ASP A 158 5.55 20.79 4.64
N THR A 159 5.85 19.89 5.57
CA THR A 159 7.05 19.04 5.46
C THR A 159 6.80 17.89 4.49
N ILE A 160 7.85 17.43 3.78
CA ILE A 160 7.79 16.26 2.90
C ILE A 160 7.20 15.07 3.65
N ASP A 161 7.66 14.86 4.89
CA ASP A 161 7.23 13.72 5.73
C ASP A 161 5.74 13.79 6.06
N SER A 162 5.18 14.99 6.35
CA SER A 162 3.76 15.13 6.70
C SER A 162 2.84 14.89 5.50
N VAL A 163 3.22 15.39 4.31
CA VAL A 163 2.44 15.15 3.08
C VAL A 163 2.54 13.68 2.64
N LEU A 164 3.72 13.07 2.80
CA LEU A 164 3.92 11.65 2.51
C LEU A 164 3.10 10.76 3.45
N THR A 165 3.13 11.03 4.77
CA THR A 165 2.31 10.34 5.77
C THR A 165 0.82 10.46 5.43
N ALA A 166 0.37 11.64 5.03
CA ALA A 166 -1.00 11.86 4.56
C ALA A 166 -1.33 11.03 3.31
N SER A 167 -0.42 10.97 2.34
CA SER A 167 -0.60 10.20 1.10
C SER A 167 -0.66 8.69 1.37
N ILE A 168 0.16 8.19 2.29
CA ILE A 168 0.13 6.80 2.75
C ILE A 168 -1.22 6.50 3.43
N TYR A 169 -1.68 7.39 4.32
CA TYR A 169 -2.96 7.20 5.00
C TYR A 169 -4.15 7.20 4.04
N VAL A 170 -4.15 8.08 3.02
CA VAL A 170 -5.14 8.07 1.94
C VAL A 170 -5.16 6.73 1.21
N ALA A 171 -3.99 6.22 0.81
CA ALA A 171 -3.86 4.95 0.10
C ALA A 171 -4.34 3.76 0.95
N ILE A 172 -4.02 3.74 2.24
CA ILE A 172 -4.46 2.74 3.21
C ILE A 172 -5.99 2.77 3.35
N ARG A 173 -6.59 3.95 3.48
CA ARG A 173 -8.05 4.09 3.55
C ARG A 173 -8.75 3.61 2.29
N GLN A 174 -8.23 3.97 1.11
CA GLN A 174 -8.78 3.50 -0.17
C GLN A 174 -8.66 1.99 -0.37
N SER A 175 -7.64 1.37 0.23
CA SER A 175 -7.46 -0.09 0.19
C SER A 175 -8.21 -0.82 1.31
N GLY A 176 -8.87 -0.08 2.21
CA GLY A 176 -9.68 -0.63 3.29
C GLY A 176 -8.89 -1.39 4.36
N VAL A 177 -7.60 -1.06 4.54
CA VAL A 177 -6.76 -1.65 5.59
C VAL A 177 -7.02 -0.94 6.93
N PRO A 178 -7.21 -1.66 8.05
CA PRO A 178 -7.54 -1.06 9.34
C PRO A 178 -6.29 -0.51 10.04
N ARG A 179 -5.80 0.64 9.60
CA ARG A 179 -4.70 1.40 10.22
C ARG A 179 -5.19 2.77 10.64
N THR A 180 -4.79 3.23 11.81
CA THR A 180 -5.10 4.57 12.31
C THR A 180 -4.06 5.60 11.85
N LEU A 181 -4.45 6.87 11.83
CA LEU A 181 -3.50 7.94 11.51
C LEU A 181 -2.43 8.06 12.60
N ASP A 182 -2.78 7.77 13.86
CA ASP A 182 -1.85 7.78 14.99
C ASP A 182 -0.71 6.77 14.80
N GLU A 183 -1.05 5.52 14.47
CA GLU A 183 -0.05 4.47 14.19
C GLU A 183 0.93 4.86 13.09
N ILE A 184 0.41 5.46 12.01
CA ILE A 184 1.25 5.88 10.89
C ILE A 184 2.10 7.09 11.27
N SER A 185 1.56 8.04 12.05
CA SER A 185 2.27 9.23 12.50
C SER A 185 3.42 8.91 13.48
N GLU A 186 3.22 7.95 14.36
CA GLU A 186 4.28 7.44 15.26
C GLU A 186 5.42 6.81 14.47
N ILE A 187 5.11 5.91 13.51
CA ILE A 187 6.12 5.22 12.71
C ILE A 187 6.86 6.18 11.77
N SER A 188 6.17 7.19 11.24
CA SER A 188 6.76 8.23 10.39
C SER A 188 7.47 9.33 11.17
N ASN A 189 7.39 9.31 12.50
CA ASN A 189 7.94 10.34 13.39
C ASN A 189 7.42 11.76 13.07
N VAL A 190 6.15 11.86 12.70
CA VAL A 190 5.44 13.12 12.38
C VAL A 190 4.42 13.39 13.47
N LYS A 191 4.32 14.64 13.95
CA LYS A 191 3.27 15.00 14.93
C LYS A 191 1.89 14.80 14.31
N LEU A 192 0.98 14.11 15.03
CA LEU A 192 -0.38 13.81 14.57
C LEU A 192 -1.11 15.04 14.02
N LYS A 193 -0.97 16.20 14.69
CA LYS A 193 -1.59 17.46 14.26
C LYS A 193 -1.18 17.86 12.85
N HIS A 194 0.11 17.69 12.50
CA HIS A 194 0.61 18.00 11.16
C HIS A 194 0.13 16.97 10.14
N ALA A 195 0.19 15.67 10.47
CA ALA A 195 -0.31 14.61 9.61
C ALA A 195 -1.81 14.80 9.29
N ALA A 196 -2.63 15.10 10.30
CA ALA A 196 -4.07 15.33 10.14
C ALA A 196 -4.37 16.60 9.32
N ARG A 197 -3.58 17.67 9.47
CA ARG A 197 -3.70 18.89 8.66
C ARG A 197 -3.36 18.60 7.20
N SER A 198 -2.22 17.96 6.94
CA SER A 198 -1.80 17.60 5.58
C SER A 198 -2.78 16.63 4.93
N TYR A 199 -3.32 15.65 5.70
CA TYR A 199 -4.34 14.73 5.21
C TYR A 199 -5.60 15.46 4.71
N ARG A 200 -6.17 16.35 5.54
CA ARG A 200 -7.36 17.14 5.14
C ARG A 200 -7.07 17.98 3.89
N ARG A 201 -5.90 18.62 3.83
CA ARG A 201 -5.48 19.43 2.70
C ARG A 201 -5.35 18.60 1.42
N VAL A 202 -4.71 17.43 1.49
CA VAL A 202 -4.56 16.50 0.35
C VAL A 202 -5.93 16.01 -0.13
N VAL A 203 -6.78 15.54 0.76
CA VAL A 203 -8.12 15.02 0.41
C VAL A 203 -8.98 16.11 -0.25
N THR A 204 -9.01 17.31 0.32
CA THR A 204 -9.82 18.41 -0.21
C THR A 204 -9.30 18.90 -1.55
N GLN A 205 -8.00 19.15 -1.68
CA GLN A 205 -7.41 19.73 -2.89
C GLN A 205 -7.36 18.73 -4.06
N LEU A 206 -7.18 17.44 -3.78
CA LEU A 206 -7.19 16.40 -4.81
C LEU A 206 -8.58 15.84 -5.07
N ASN A 207 -9.60 16.28 -4.31
CA ASN A 207 -10.98 15.78 -4.38
C ASN A 207 -11.06 14.24 -4.29
N ILE A 208 -10.32 13.67 -3.34
CA ILE A 208 -10.24 12.22 -3.16
C ILE A 208 -11.39 11.75 -2.27
N LYS A 209 -12.18 10.81 -2.76
CA LYS A 209 -13.16 10.10 -1.94
C LYS A 209 -12.42 9.05 -1.08
N ALA A 210 -12.35 9.28 0.23
CA ALA A 210 -11.81 8.34 1.18
C ALA A 210 -12.97 7.57 1.84
N PRO A 211 -13.14 6.26 1.57
CA PRO A 211 -14.23 5.48 2.15
C PRO A 211 -14.10 5.39 3.67
N ILE A 212 -15.22 5.25 4.36
CA ILE A 212 -15.24 4.93 5.79
C ILE A 212 -14.78 3.48 5.94
N ILE A 213 -13.82 3.24 6.82
CA ILE A 213 -13.34 1.88 7.06
C ILE A 213 -14.38 1.14 7.91
N ASP A 214 -14.71 -0.07 7.51
CA ASP A 214 -15.62 -0.93 8.23
C ASP A 214 -15.06 -1.28 9.62
N PRO A 215 -15.81 -1.01 10.71
CA PRO A 215 -15.41 -1.33 12.07
C PRO A 215 -15.11 -2.82 12.28
N SER A 216 -15.71 -3.73 11.52
CA SER A 216 -15.46 -5.19 11.58
C SER A 216 -13.98 -5.53 11.40
N LYS A 217 -13.28 -4.81 10.53
CA LYS A 217 -11.83 -5.00 10.29
C LYS A 217 -11.00 -4.62 11.51
N TYR A 218 -11.43 -3.62 12.27
CA TYR A 218 -10.78 -3.24 13.53
C TYR A 218 -11.02 -4.26 14.64
N ILE A 219 -12.20 -4.91 14.67
CA ILE A 219 -12.48 -6.02 15.61
C ILE A 219 -11.42 -7.11 15.42
N MET A 220 -11.23 -7.58 14.20
CA MET A 220 -10.26 -8.64 13.91
C MET A 220 -8.81 -8.21 14.26
N LYS A 221 -8.44 -6.97 13.97
CA LYS A 221 -7.11 -6.43 14.29
C LYS A 221 -6.85 -6.41 15.80
N VAL A 222 -7.79 -5.86 16.58
CA VAL A 222 -7.64 -5.74 18.03
C VAL A 222 -7.71 -7.11 18.70
N ALA A 223 -8.62 -7.99 18.25
CA ALA A 223 -8.73 -9.36 18.75
C ALA A 223 -7.44 -10.16 18.51
N ASN A 224 -6.83 -10.06 17.33
CA ASN A 224 -5.55 -10.73 17.06
C ASN A 224 -4.40 -10.17 17.93
N LYS A 225 -4.38 -8.87 18.20
CA LYS A 225 -3.38 -8.23 19.06
C LYS A 225 -3.49 -8.69 20.53
N LEU A 226 -4.70 -9.02 20.97
CA LEU A 226 -5.00 -9.51 22.31
C LEU A 226 -4.93 -11.04 22.43
N GLY A 227 -4.79 -11.75 21.30
CA GLY A 227 -4.77 -13.23 21.30
C GLY A 227 -6.12 -13.86 21.62
N PHE A 228 -7.23 -13.17 21.31
CA PHE A 228 -8.57 -13.73 21.55
C PHE A 228 -8.87 -14.95 20.68
N ASP A 229 -9.60 -15.90 21.30
CA ASP A 229 -10.10 -17.09 20.64
C ASP A 229 -11.07 -16.76 19.49
N GLU A 230 -11.20 -17.68 18.54
CA GLU A 230 -12.06 -17.51 17.39
C GLU A 230 -13.55 -17.41 17.78
N LYS A 231 -13.95 -18.02 18.91
CA LYS A 231 -15.31 -17.90 19.46
C LYS A 231 -15.66 -16.44 19.79
N ILE A 232 -14.77 -15.74 20.48
CA ILE A 232 -14.96 -14.32 20.84
C ILE A 232 -15.02 -13.45 19.58
N LYS A 233 -14.18 -13.72 18.58
CA LYS A 233 -14.18 -12.99 17.31
C LYS A 233 -15.50 -13.13 16.56
N ARG A 234 -16.03 -14.35 16.46
CA ARG A 234 -17.34 -14.62 15.85
C ARG A 234 -18.46 -13.92 16.61
N LYS A 235 -18.45 -14.05 17.94
CA LYS A 235 -19.43 -13.37 18.79
C LYS A 235 -19.40 -11.85 18.63
N ALA A 236 -18.21 -11.28 18.52
CA ALA A 236 -18.06 -9.85 18.26
C ALA A 236 -18.62 -9.43 16.89
N LEU A 237 -18.44 -10.25 15.86
CA LEU A 237 -19.02 -10.00 14.53
C LEU A 237 -20.54 -10.14 14.55
N GLU A 238 -21.10 -11.15 15.25
CA GLU A 238 -22.55 -11.30 15.45
C GLU A 238 -23.17 -10.07 16.14
N LEU A 239 -22.50 -9.52 17.15
CA LEU A 239 -22.96 -8.30 17.84
C LEU A 239 -22.80 -7.05 16.98
N MET A 240 -21.90 -7.06 16.01
CA MET A 240 -21.66 -5.95 15.09
C MET A 240 -22.80 -5.75 14.09
N GLU A 241 -23.37 -6.85 13.56
CA GLU A 241 -24.45 -6.79 12.56
C GLU A 241 -25.69 -6.01 13.04
N PRO A 242 -26.27 -6.30 14.21
CA PRO A 242 -27.41 -5.54 14.69
C PRO A 242 -27.04 -4.10 15.06
N ALA A 243 -25.81 -3.83 15.51
CA ALA A 243 -25.35 -2.47 15.78
C ALA A 243 -25.24 -1.65 14.48
N GLN A 244 -24.86 -2.28 13.37
CA GLN A 244 -24.83 -1.66 12.06
C GLN A 244 -26.23 -1.44 11.50
N LYS A 245 -27.13 -2.42 11.60
CA LYS A 245 -28.53 -2.29 11.15
C LYS A 245 -29.32 -1.21 11.90
N LYS A 246 -29.00 -0.97 13.15
CA LYS A 246 -29.62 0.08 13.98
C LYS A 246 -28.90 1.45 13.87
N ASP A 247 -27.97 1.63 12.95
CA ASP A 247 -27.18 2.84 12.73
C ASP A 247 -26.48 3.40 14.00
N ILE A 248 -26.20 2.53 14.99
CA ILE A 248 -25.58 2.95 16.26
C ILE A 248 -24.13 3.42 16.04
N LEU A 249 -23.51 3.00 14.94
CA LEU A 249 -22.12 3.27 14.58
C LEU A 249 -21.93 4.65 13.97
N VAL A 250 -22.99 5.25 13.44
CA VAL A 250 -22.92 6.52 12.71
C VAL A 250 -22.43 7.66 13.63
N GLY A 251 -21.46 8.44 13.14
CA GLY A 251 -20.89 9.57 13.88
C GLY A 251 -19.93 9.20 15.01
N LYS A 252 -19.55 7.91 15.13
CA LYS A 252 -18.64 7.43 16.18
C LYS A 252 -17.33 6.94 15.59
N ASP A 253 -16.29 6.98 16.42
CA ASP A 253 -14.99 6.43 16.03
C ASP A 253 -15.07 4.91 15.89
N PRO A 254 -14.70 4.36 14.73
CA PRO A 254 -14.81 2.94 14.44
C PRO A 254 -13.93 2.07 15.34
N VAL A 255 -12.78 2.58 15.79
CA VAL A 255 -11.86 1.84 16.66
C VAL A 255 -12.46 1.67 18.06
N SER A 256 -13.04 2.75 18.60
CA SER A 256 -13.69 2.73 19.91
C SER A 256 -14.92 1.81 19.92
N MET A 257 -15.69 1.78 18.82
CA MET A 257 -16.82 0.89 18.69
C MET A 257 -16.40 -0.56 18.60
N ALA A 258 -15.37 -0.87 17.81
CA ALA A 258 -14.80 -2.21 17.71
C ALA A 258 -14.28 -2.73 19.06
N ALA A 259 -13.57 -1.89 19.83
CA ALA A 259 -13.08 -2.23 21.16
C ALA A 259 -14.23 -2.50 22.14
N SER A 260 -15.32 -1.70 22.09
CA SER A 260 -16.47 -1.87 22.96
C SER A 260 -17.29 -3.13 22.64
N ILE A 261 -17.44 -3.48 21.36
CA ILE A 261 -18.08 -4.72 20.92
C ILE A 261 -17.25 -5.93 21.32
N LEU A 262 -15.93 -5.86 21.18
CA LEU A 262 -15.02 -6.93 21.64
C LEU A 262 -15.13 -7.13 23.16
N TYR A 263 -15.23 -6.05 23.93
CA TYR A 263 -15.44 -6.15 25.37
C TYR A 263 -16.77 -6.86 25.71
N LEU A 264 -17.86 -6.51 25.02
CA LEU A 264 -19.15 -7.17 25.23
C LEU A 264 -19.12 -8.66 24.84
N ALA A 265 -18.46 -9.00 23.74
CA ALA A 265 -18.29 -10.39 23.33
C ALA A 265 -17.45 -11.19 24.33
N ASN A 266 -16.37 -10.58 24.85
CA ASN A 266 -15.52 -11.17 25.90
C ASN A 266 -16.30 -11.48 27.18
N VAL A 267 -17.16 -10.54 27.62
CA VAL A 267 -18.02 -10.73 28.80
C VAL A 267 -19.05 -11.82 28.54
N ALA A 268 -19.66 -11.86 27.35
CA ALA A 268 -20.68 -12.85 26.99
C ALA A 268 -20.11 -14.29 26.95
N GLU A 269 -18.85 -14.48 26.60
CA GLU A 269 -18.17 -15.80 26.60
C GLU A 269 -17.52 -16.14 27.97
N GLY A 270 -17.75 -15.29 29.01
CA GLY A 270 -17.24 -15.55 30.36
C GLY A 270 -15.74 -15.34 30.55
N HIS A 271 -15.08 -14.67 29.63
CA HIS A 271 -13.67 -14.32 29.78
C HIS A 271 -13.52 -12.99 30.58
N HIS A 272 -12.45 -12.88 31.37
CA HIS A 272 -12.25 -11.79 32.33
C HIS A 272 -11.19 -10.74 31.93
N MET A 273 -11.11 -10.42 30.63
CA MET A 273 -10.21 -9.35 30.21
C MET A 273 -10.80 -7.97 30.56
N THR A 274 -9.98 -7.10 31.09
CA THR A 274 -10.40 -5.77 31.59
C THR A 274 -10.64 -4.77 30.47
N GLN A 275 -11.51 -3.76 30.74
CA GLN A 275 -11.72 -2.65 29.78
C GLN A 275 -10.42 -1.89 29.47
N ALA A 276 -9.53 -1.77 30.46
CA ALA A 276 -8.24 -1.09 30.33
C ALA A 276 -7.29 -1.81 29.34
N GLU A 277 -7.22 -3.13 29.39
CA GLU A 277 -6.39 -3.94 28.48
C GLU A 277 -6.87 -3.84 27.04
N ILE A 278 -8.18 -3.95 26.83
CA ILE A 278 -8.79 -3.81 25.49
C ILE A 278 -8.60 -2.38 24.97
N ALA A 279 -8.80 -1.37 25.81
CA ALA A 279 -8.58 0.02 25.44
C ALA A 279 -7.13 0.30 25.04
N LYS A 280 -6.17 -0.23 25.80
CA LYS A 280 -4.73 -0.11 25.50
C LYS A 280 -4.37 -0.79 24.18
N ALA A 281 -4.91 -1.98 23.91
CA ALA A 281 -4.67 -2.68 22.66
C ALA A 281 -5.25 -1.97 21.44
N ALA A 282 -6.44 -1.34 21.60
CA ALA A 282 -7.11 -0.57 20.57
C ALA A 282 -6.52 0.84 20.38
N GLY A 283 -5.73 1.35 21.33
CA GLY A 283 -5.24 2.74 21.33
C GLY A 283 -6.32 3.75 21.69
N THR A 284 -7.29 3.37 22.55
CA THR A 284 -8.39 4.22 23.02
C THR A 284 -8.33 4.39 24.53
N THR A 285 -9.18 5.24 25.09
CA THR A 285 -9.28 5.40 26.55
C THR A 285 -10.29 4.42 27.14
N GLU A 286 -10.01 3.92 28.37
CA GLU A 286 -10.93 3.04 29.11
C GLU A 286 -12.32 3.66 29.28
N VAL A 287 -12.36 4.96 29.59
CA VAL A 287 -13.64 5.71 29.74
C VAL A 287 -14.47 5.67 28.46
N THR A 288 -13.82 5.76 27.30
CA THR A 288 -14.50 5.65 26.00
C THR A 288 -15.10 4.25 25.81
N VAL A 289 -14.33 3.21 26.08
CA VAL A 289 -14.80 1.81 25.97
C VAL A 289 -15.98 1.59 26.95
N ARG A 290 -15.88 2.07 28.19
CA ARG A 290 -16.94 1.95 29.21
C ARG A 290 -18.24 2.64 28.76
N ASN A 291 -18.16 3.87 28.31
CA ASN A 291 -19.34 4.63 27.87
C ASN A 291 -19.98 4.00 26.63
N ARG A 292 -19.19 3.56 25.66
CA ARG A 292 -19.69 2.93 24.44
C ARG A 292 -20.26 1.54 24.69
N SER A 293 -19.66 0.74 25.57
CA SER A 293 -20.19 -0.57 25.94
C SER A 293 -21.53 -0.46 26.65
N LYS A 294 -21.69 0.55 27.55
CA LYS A 294 -22.96 0.83 28.21
C LYS A 294 -24.05 1.24 27.20
N GLU A 295 -23.72 2.15 26.29
CA GLU A 295 -24.63 2.57 25.22
C GLU A 295 -25.05 1.41 24.31
N LEU A 296 -24.10 0.54 23.93
CA LEU A 296 -24.37 -0.64 23.12
C LEU A 296 -25.29 -1.63 23.84
N ARG A 297 -25.07 -1.91 25.14
CA ARG A 297 -25.96 -2.76 25.94
C ARG A 297 -27.39 -2.24 25.92
N GLN A 298 -27.59 -0.96 26.21
CA GLN A 298 -28.91 -0.36 26.23
C GLN A 298 -29.63 -0.43 24.87
N LYS A 299 -28.91 -0.12 23.78
CA LYS A 299 -29.51 -0.08 22.44
C LYS A 299 -29.72 -1.47 21.80
N LEU A 300 -28.90 -2.46 22.16
CA LEU A 300 -29.01 -3.82 21.68
C LEU A 300 -29.92 -4.70 22.56
N GLY A 301 -30.24 -4.26 23.79
CA GLY A 301 -31.03 -5.03 24.74
C GLY A 301 -30.28 -6.23 25.30
N LEU A 302 -28.98 -6.06 25.56
CA LEU A 302 -28.10 -7.10 26.13
C LEU A 302 -28.02 -6.86 27.65
N ASP A 303 -29.07 -7.17 28.36
CA ASP A 303 -29.07 -7.13 29.83
C ASP A 303 -28.56 -8.43 30.44
#